data_158989e8be7d974431dcc9e171ae5be0
#
_entry.id   158989e8be7d974431dcc9e171ae5be0
#
_cell.length_a   1.000
_cell.length_b   1.000
_cell.length_c   1.000
_cell.angle_alpha   90.00
_cell.angle_beta   90.00
_cell.angle_gamma   90.00
#
_symmetry.space_group_name_H-M   'P 1'
#
loop_
_entity.id
_entity.type
_entity.pdbx_description
1 polymer ?
#
loop_
_entity_poly.entity_id
_entity_poly.type
_entity_poly.pdbx_seq_one_letter_code
_entity_poly.pdbx_strand_id
1 'polypeptide(L)'
;MVLFNRITLMLQGNPCCSLGELSRELRVSRRTIQNAVNAVTDKKFMYLRDELLLVRIKNLLASAPNTAIREVSLDAGYRSPRSFARAVRRACGISPQQLRSLIADELLARKI
;
A
#
# COMPACT_ATOMS: atom_id res chain seq x y z
N MET A 1 -6.76 0.29 20.59
CA MET A 1 -5.69 -0.57 20.04
C MET A 1 -6.21 -1.76 19.28
N VAL A 2 -7.22 -2.47 19.81
CA VAL A 2 -7.80 -3.65 19.10
C VAL A 2 -8.33 -3.29 17.72
N LEU A 3 -9.11 -2.22 17.60
CA LEU A 3 -9.65 -1.79 16.30
C LEU A 3 -8.54 -1.41 15.34
N PHE A 4 -7.54 -0.66 15.80
CA PHE A 4 -6.41 -0.25 14.97
C PHE A 4 -5.64 -1.48 14.45
N ASN A 5 -5.42 -2.48 15.28
CA ASN A 5 -4.75 -3.72 14.87
C ASN A 5 -5.54 -4.46 13.79
N ARG A 6 -6.88 -4.51 13.93
CA ARG A 6 -7.74 -5.13 12.92
C ARG A 6 -7.70 -4.38 11.59
N ILE A 7 -7.71 -3.05 11.64
CA ILE A 7 -7.57 -2.20 10.44
C ILE A 7 -6.24 -2.50 9.74
N THR A 8 -5.14 -2.53 10.50
CA THR A 8 -3.81 -2.78 9.96
C THR A 8 -3.71 -4.17 9.32
N LEU A 9 -4.24 -5.19 9.96
CA LEU A 9 -4.25 -6.54 9.42
C LEU A 9 -5.02 -6.63 8.10
N MET A 10 -6.17 -5.99 8.02
CA MET A 10 -6.95 -5.97 6.78
C MET A 10 -6.23 -5.24 5.66
N LEU A 11 -5.58 -4.12 5.96
CA LEU A 11 -4.82 -3.37 4.96
C LEU A 11 -3.56 -4.10 4.51
N GLN A 12 -2.93 -4.87 5.38
CA GLN A 12 -1.78 -5.70 5.00
C GLN A 12 -2.19 -6.79 4.02
N GLY A 13 -3.38 -7.36 4.20
CA GLY A 13 -3.92 -8.35 3.27
C GLY A 13 -4.44 -7.74 1.97
N ASN A 14 -4.99 -6.52 2.04
CA ASN A 14 -5.53 -5.81 0.89
C ASN A 14 -5.32 -4.30 1.03
N PRO A 15 -4.16 -3.78 0.61
CA PRO A 15 -3.87 -2.33 0.71
C PRO A 15 -4.78 -1.47 -0.17
N CYS A 16 -5.53 -2.08 -1.10
CA CYS A 16 -6.49 -1.36 -1.94
C CYS A 16 -7.85 -1.19 -1.27
N CYS A 17 -8.02 -1.75 -0.08
CA CYS A 17 -9.29 -1.70 0.67
C CYS A 17 -9.66 -0.25 0.98
N SER A 18 -10.88 0.13 0.63
CA SER A 18 -11.37 1.48 0.89
C SER A 18 -11.85 1.63 2.33
N LEU A 19 -11.99 2.89 2.76
CA LEU A 19 -12.56 3.20 4.06
C LEU A 19 -13.98 2.64 4.20
N GLY A 20 -14.78 2.71 3.11
CA GLY A 20 -16.12 2.15 3.09
C GLY A 20 -16.15 0.64 3.23
N GLU A 21 -15.24 -0.06 2.57
CA GLU A 21 -15.10 -1.51 2.68
C GLU A 21 -14.72 -1.92 4.10
N LEU A 22 -13.76 -1.23 4.70
CA LEU A 22 -13.36 -1.47 6.10
C LEU A 22 -14.52 -1.24 7.05
N SER A 23 -15.28 -0.17 6.83
CA SER A 23 -16.44 0.16 7.65
C SER A 23 -17.45 -0.98 7.65
N ARG A 24 -17.73 -1.54 6.48
CA ARG A 24 -18.67 -2.67 6.35
C ARG A 24 -18.14 -3.94 7.01
N GLU A 25 -16.89 -4.28 6.75
CA GLU A 25 -16.27 -5.50 7.27
C GLU A 25 -16.12 -5.48 8.80
N LEU A 26 -15.72 -4.35 9.35
CA LEU A 26 -15.49 -4.21 10.78
C LEU A 26 -16.76 -3.80 11.55
N ARG A 27 -17.83 -3.47 10.84
CA ARG A 27 -19.12 -3.06 11.41
C ARG A 27 -18.98 -1.85 12.33
N VAL A 28 -18.18 -0.88 11.91
CA VAL A 28 -18.00 0.41 12.59
C VAL A 28 -18.12 1.52 11.56
N SER A 29 -18.41 2.75 12.01
CA SER A 29 -18.51 3.88 11.09
C SER A 29 -17.15 4.26 10.52
N ARG A 30 -17.15 4.90 9.35
CA ARG A 30 -15.92 5.44 8.73
C ARG A 30 -15.21 6.39 9.69
N ARG A 31 -15.99 7.21 10.40
CA ARG A 31 -15.46 8.15 11.38
C ARG A 31 -14.73 7.44 12.52
N THR A 32 -15.29 6.32 13.00
CA THR A 32 -14.66 5.50 14.03
C THR A 32 -13.31 4.96 13.56
N ILE A 33 -13.23 4.51 12.31
CA ILE A 33 -11.96 4.03 11.73
C ILE A 33 -10.95 5.17 11.66
N GLN A 34 -11.35 6.33 11.15
CA GLN A 34 -10.46 7.48 11.04
C GLN A 34 -9.96 7.95 12.41
N ASN A 35 -10.85 7.96 13.41
CA ASN A 35 -10.48 8.33 14.77
C ASN A 35 -9.48 7.34 15.37
N ALA A 36 -9.67 6.03 15.14
CA ALA A 36 -8.75 5.01 15.62
C ALA A 36 -7.36 5.16 15.00
N VAL A 37 -7.29 5.37 13.69
CA VAL A 37 -6.04 5.58 12.97
C VAL A 37 -5.36 6.86 13.45
N ASN A 38 -6.09 7.95 13.56
CA ASN A 38 -5.55 9.22 14.00
C ASN A 38 -5.01 9.15 15.44
N ALA A 39 -5.72 8.45 16.33
CA ALA A 39 -5.32 8.32 17.74
C ALA A 39 -3.98 7.58 17.89
N VAL A 40 -3.69 6.62 17.02
CA VAL A 40 -2.47 5.81 17.11
C VAL A 40 -1.33 6.41 16.29
N THR A 41 -1.61 6.91 15.07
CA THR A 41 -0.57 7.34 14.13
C THR A 41 -0.42 8.85 14.01
N ASP A 42 -1.38 9.61 14.53
CA ASP A 42 -1.51 11.06 14.33
C ASP A 42 -1.63 11.45 12.84
N LYS A 43 -2.06 10.50 12.01
CA LYS A 43 -2.21 10.67 10.56
C LYS A 43 -3.61 10.26 10.12
N LYS A 44 -4.01 10.71 8.94
CA LYS A 44 -5.26 10.30 8.32
C LYS A 44 -5.14 8.88 7.78
N PHE A 45 -6.28 8.18 7.68
CA PHE A 45 -6.37 6.82 7.15
C PHE A 45 -5.65 6.67 5.81
N MET A 46 -5.82 7.62 4.90
CA MET A 46 -5.21 7.56 3.57
C MET A 46 -3.69 7.43 3.64
N TYR A 47 -3.04 8.14 4.56
CA TYR A 47 -1.58 8.06 4.73
C TYR A 47 -1.15 6.70 5.22
N LEU A 48 -1.86 6.14 6.20
CA LEU A 48 -1.55 4.80 6.69
C LEU A 48 -1.69 3.77 5.56
N ARG A 49 -2.78 3.85 4.80
CA ARG A 49 -3.01 2.94 3.68
C ARG A 49 -1.90 3.04 2.64
N ASP A 50 -1.50 4.26 2.29
CA ASP A 50 -0.44 4.49 1.30
C ASP A 50 0.91 3.98 1.79
N GLU A 51 1.23 4.13 3.06
CA GLU A 51 2.45 3.58 3.65
C GLU A 51 2.49 2.06 3.56
N LEU A 52 1.40 1.39 3.92
CA LEU A 52 1.32 -0.06 3.86
C LEU A 52 1.33 -0.57 2.42
N LEU A 53 0.67 0.15 1.52
CA LEU A 53 0.69 -0.14 0.10
C LEU A 53 2.11 -0.06 -0.45
N LEU A 54 2.84 0.98 -0.09
CA LEU A 54 4.21 1.18 -0.57
C LEU A 54 5.14 0.06 -0.11
N VAL A 55 5.02 -0.38 1.14
CA VAL A 55 5.79 -1.52 1.66
C VAL A 55 5.50 -2.78 0.82
N ARG A 56 4.24 -3.05 0.54
CA ARG A 56 3.86 -4.23 -0.26
C ARG A 56 4.41 -4.14 -1.68
N ILE A 57 4.31 -2.97 -2.31
CA ILE A 57 4.83 -2.75 -3.67
C ILE A 57 6.34 -2.94 -3.70
N LYS A 58 7.06 -2.37 -2.76
CA LYS A 58 8.51 -2.53 -2.67
C LYS A 58 8.91 -3.99 -2.53
N ASN A 59 8.20 -4.76 -1.71
CA ASN A 59 8.46 -6.18 -1.54
C ASN A 59 8.21 -6.95 -2.83
N LEU A 60 7.12 -6.66 -3.54
CA LEU A 60 6.80 -7.29 -4.82
C LEU A 60 7.86 -7.00 -5.88
N LEU A 61 8.28 -5.74 -5.99
CA LEU A 61 9.30 -5.33 -6.96
C LEU A 61 10.67 -5.92 -6.64
N ALA A 62 11.01 -6.04 -5.36
CA ALA A 62 12.27 -6.62 -4.93
C ALA A 62 12.33 -8.13 -5.16
N SER A 63 11.22 -8.84 -4.92
CA SER A 63 11.16 -10.29 -5.07
C SER A 63 10.99 -10.76 -6.51
N ALA A 64 10.48 -9.89 -7.40
CA ALA A 64 10.22 -10.22 -8.79
C ALA A 64 10.73 -9.09 -9.71
N PRO A 65 12.06 -8.88 -9.79
CA PRO A 65 12.62 -7.71 -10.49
C PRO A 65 12.42 -7.75 -12.00
N ASN A 66 12.18 -8.93 -12.56
CA ASN A 66 11.99 -9.09 -14.01
C ASN A 66 10.52 -9.26 -14.42
N THR A 67 9.61 -9.22 -13.45
CA THR A 67 8.18 -9.35 -13.71
C THR A 67 7.65 -8.06 -14.32
N ALA A 68 6.79 -8.17 -15.35
CA ALA A 68 6.18 -6.99 -15.97
C ALA A 68 5.38 -6.19 -14.94
N ILE A 69 5.42 -4.87 -15.06
CA ILE A 69 4.64 -3.99 -14.16
C ILE A 69 3.14 -4.34 -14.19
N ARG A 70 2.63 -4.77 -15.34
CA ARG A 70 1.25 -5.22 -15.47
C ARG A 70 0.95 -6.38 -14.49
N GLU A 71 1.83 -7.36 -14.41
CA GLU A 71 1.64 -8.50 -13.51
C GLU A 71 1.78 -8.09 -12.05
N VAL A 72 2.74 -7.21 -11.75
CA VAL A 72 2.89 -6.66 -10.40
C VAL A 72 1.63 -5.93 -9.97
N SER A 73 1.02 -5.17 -10.87
CA SER A 73 -0.22 -4.43 -10.56
C SER A 73 -1.37 -5.37 -10.20
N LEU A 74 -1.50 -6.49 -10.91
CA LEU A 74 -2.52 -7.49 -10.63
C LEU A 74 -2.25 -8.20 -9.29
N ASP A 75 -1.00 -8.56 -9.02
CA ASP A 75 -0.59 -9.18 -7.76
C ASP A 75 -0.82 -8.26 -6.56
N ALA A 76 -0.72 -6.95 -6.78
CA ALA A 76 -1.01 -5.96 -5.74
C ALA A 76 -2.51 -5.72 -5.54
N GLY A 77 -3.37 -6.32 -6.37
CA GLY A 77 -4.82 -6.23 -6.22
C GLY A 77 -5.48 -5.13 -7.05
N TYR A 78 -4.78 -4.53 -8.00
CA TYR A 78 -5.33 -3.47 -8.86
C TYR A 78 -5.95 -4.06 -10.12
N ARG A 79 -7.00 -3.39 -10.62
CA ARG A 79 -7.72 -3.81 -11.82
C ARG A 79 -6.94 -3.51 -13.11
N SER A 80 -6.06 -2.50 -13.06
CA SER A 80 -5.31 -2.09 -14.24
C SER A 80 -3.96 -1.51 -13.85
N PRO A 81 -2.98 -1.56 -14.77
CA PRO A 81 -1.68 -0.90 -14.53
C PRO A 81 -1.82 0.61 -14.29
N ARG A 82 -2.84 1.23 -14.90
CA ARG A 82 -3.08 2.66 -14.74
C ARG A 82 -3.49 3.02 -13.31
N SER A 83 -4.40 2.24 -12.72
CA SER A 83 -4.82 2.43 -11.33
C SER A 83 -3.65 2.23 -10.38
N PHE A 84 -2.83 1.22 -10.64
CA PHE A 84 -1.62 0.93 -9.89
C PHE A 84 -0.63 2.10 -9.95
N ALA A 85 -0.37 2.61 -11.17
CA ALA A 85 0.54 3.74 -11.36
C ALA A 85 0.08 4.99 -10.61
N ARG A 86 -1.22 5.27 -10.60
CA ARG A 86 -1.79 6.39 -9.85
C ARG A 86 -1.55 6.25 -8.35
N ALA A 87 -1.77 5.04 -7.83
CA ALA A 87 -1.57 4.77 -6.40
C ALA A 87 -0.09 4.91 -6.01
N VAL A 88 0.81 4.39 -6.84
CA VAL A 88 2.26 4.51 -6.61
C VAL A 88 2.68 5.98 -6.61
N ARG A 89 2.23 6.75 -7.60
CA ARG A 89 2.54 8.19 -7.66
C ARG A 89 2.01 8.96 -6.47
N ARG A 90 0.80 8.63 -6.01
CA ARG A 90 0.25 9.27 -4.82
C ARG A 90 1.07 8.92 -3.58
N ALA A 91 1.51 7.67 -3.45
CA ALA A 91 2.22 7.21 -2.27
C ALA A 91 3.67 7.69 -2.20
N CYS A 92 4.36 7.79 -3.35
CA CYS A 92 5.79 8.12 -3.35
C CYS A 92 6.25 9.14 -4.41
N GLY A 93 5.33 9.66 -5.20
CA GLY A 93 5.63 10.74 -6.15
C GLY A 93 6.28 10.32 -7.46
N ILE A 94 6.57 9.03 -7.65
CA ILE A 94 7.23 8.52 -8.86
C ILE A 94 6.43 7.38 -9.49
N SER A 95 6.80 6.99 -10.72
CA SER A 95 6.12 5.90 -11.41
C SER A 95 6.58 4.54 -10.90
N PRO A 96 5.82 3.45 -11.15
CA PRO A 96 6.25 2.09 -10.79
C PRO A 96 7.59 1.71 -11.41
N GLN A 97 7.86 2.12 -12.65
CA GLN A 97 9.13 1.84 -13.32
C GLN A 97 10.30 2.54 -12.62
N GLN A 98 10.10 3.81 -12.26
CA GLN A 98 11.11 4.58 -11.53
C GLN A 98 11.35 3.98 -10.15
N LEU A 99 10.29 3.57 -9.47
CA LEU A 99 10.41 2.92 -8.16
C LEU A 99 11.18 1.61 -8.27
N ARG A 100 10.90 0.80 -9.30
CA ARG A 100 11.65 -0.44 -9.56
C ARG A 100 13.14 -0.17 -9.75
N SER A 101 13.48 0.84 -10.52
CA SER A 101 14.88 1.22 -10.75
C SER A 101 15.58 1.63 -9.46
N LEU A 102 14.91 2.42 -8.61
CA LEU A 102 15.47 2.81 -7.32
C LEU A 102 15.70 1.62 -6.40
N ILE A 103 14.75 0.67 -6.36
CA ILE A 103 14.89 -0.53 -5.55
C ILE A 103 16.05 -1.40 -6.05
N ALA A 104 16.18 -1.54 -7.35
CA ALA A 104 17.30 -2.29 -7.94
C ALA A 104 18.65 -1.66 -7.58
N ASP A 105 18.73 -0.33 -7.64
CA ASP A 105 19.94 0.41 -7.26
C ASP A 105 20.27 0.23 -5.78
N GLU A 106 19.27 0.28 -4.91
CA GLU A 106 19.47 0.04 -3.47
C GLU A 106 19.97 -1.37 -3.20
N LEU A 107 19.42 -2.38 -3.87
CA LEU A 107 19.83 -3.76 -3.69
C LEU A 107 21.25 -3.98 -4.16
N LEU A 108 21.65 -3.35 -5.26
CA LEU A 108 23.04 -3.40 -5.76
C LEU A 108 23.99 -2.73 -4.78
N ALA A 109 23.60 -1.58 -4.23
CA ALA A 109 24.41 -0.86 -3.25
C ALA A 109 24.66 -1.68 -1.98
N ARG A 110 23.67 -2.46 -1.54
CA ARG A 110 23.79 -3.32 -0.36
C ARG A 110 24.74 -4.50 -0.56
N LYS A 111 24.97 -4.91 -1.80
CA LYS A 111 25.86 -6.03 -2.12
C LYS A 111 27.33 -5.62 -2.19
N ILE A 112 27.59 -4.35 -2.21
CA ILE A 112 28.94 -3.77 -2.25
C ILE A 112 29.39 -3.43 -0.84
#